data_b7322dc484ac389acfc37c1aefe665c0
#
_entry.id   b7322dc484ac389acfc37c1aefe665c0
#
_cell.length_a   1.000
_cell.length_b   1.000
_cell.length_c   1.000
_cell.angle_alpha   90.00
_cell.angle_beta   90.00
_cell.angle_gamma   90.00
#
_symmetry.space_group_name_H-M   'P 1'
#
loop_
_entity.id
_entity.type
_entity.pdbx_description
1 polymer ?
#
loop_
_entity_poly.entity_id
_entity_poly.type
_entity_poly.pdbx_seq_one_letter_code
_entity_poly.pdbx_strand_id
1 'polypeptide(L)'
;MFCHNCGTQVADDVQFCPKCGQSVAASPLAAGATPFAPWVPRPGIRAEGGRWIGEGFDLVKKDLGNYILISLIFFLLNGVPLIQGALIAGFHIFTMKKLMGRNAEFGDLFKGFNFFVPTLVASLLIGIFTFAGTLLCIIPGLVVAAMYKFTYLFIVDKRMDFWPAMQASHAVVKNDYFGFTMFLILAFLVNLLGFVCCIVGLLVTIPVTFAAITIAYKELVGFEPRTVDAL
;
A
#
# COMPACT_ATOMS: atom_id res chain seq x y z
N MET A 1 24.69 19.56 -25.29
CA MET A 1 24.82 19.15 -23.88
C MET A 1 26.26 18.93 -23.46
N PHE A 2 26.56 18.77 -22.12
CA PHE A 2 27.94 18.47 -21.66
C PHE A 2 27.99 17.05 -21.13
N CYS A 3 29.10 16.37 -21.38
CA CYS A 3 29.34 15.02 -20.87
C CYS A 3 29.53 15.04 -19.33
N HIS A 4 28.76 14.29 -18.59
CA HIS A 4 28.85 14.25 -17.12
C HIS A 4 30.17 13.66 -16.59
N ASN A 5 30.87 12.86 -17.39
CA ASN A 5 32.10 12.22 -16.96
C ASN A 5 33.36 13.05 -17.25
N CYS A 6 33.44 13.76 -18.38
CA CYS A 6 34.65 14.49 -18.79
C CYS A 6 34.43 15.99 -19.06
N GLY A 7 33.20 16.52 -18.92
CA GLY A 7 32.88 17.91 -19.12
C GLY A 7 32.94 18.42 -20.56
N THR A 8 33.22 17.54 -21.54
CA THR A 8 33.33 17.93 -22.95
C THR A 8 31.94 18.25 -23.50
N GLN A 9 31.84 19.36 -24.25
CA GLN A 9 30.61 19.71 -24.97
C GLN A 9 30.39 18.73 -26.12
N VAL A 10 29.23 18.12 -26.19
CA VAL A 10 28.82 17.14 -27.21
C VAL A 10 27.54 17.60 -27.86
N ALA A 11 27.34 17.27 -29.13
CA ALA A 11 26.10 17.57 -29.86
C ALA A 11 24.93 16.80 -29.24
N ASP A 12 23.71 17.31 -29.39
CA ASP A 12 22.52 16.76 -28.70
C ASP A 12 22.02 15.45 -29.31
N ASP A 13 22.54 15.04 -30.45
CA ASP A 13 22.20 13.85 -31.22
C ASP A 13 23.13 12.65 -30.99
N VAL A 14 24.25 12.82 -30.25
CA VAL A 14 25.22 11.74 -30.04
C VAL A 14 24.87 10.89 -28.84
N GLN A 15 24.97 9.56 -29.00
CA GLN A 15 24.71 8.60 -27.93
C GLN A 15 25.90 8.34 -27.04
N PHE A 16 27.13 8.57 -27.52
CA PHE A 16 28.37 8.34 -26.77
C PHE A 16 29.31 9.56 -26.90
N CYS A 17 29.95 9.91 -25.79
CA CYS A 17 30.93 10.98 -25.79
C CYS A 17 32.14 10.61 -26.66
N PRO A 18 32.53 11.40 -27.69
CA PRO A 18 33.65 11.08 -28.56
C PRO A 18 35.00 11.16 -27.85
N LYS A 19 35.07 11.78 -26.66
CA LYS A 19 36.31 11.95 -25.91
C LYS A 19 36.53 10.86 -24.87
N CYS A 20 35.52 10.39 -24.16
CA CYS A 20 35.70 9.41 -23.09
C CYS A 20 34.86 8.11 -23.29
N GLY A 21 34.12 7.98 -24.40
CA GLY A 21 33.35 6.80 -24.70
C GLY A 21 32.08 6.60 -23.80
N GLN A 22 31.87 7.48 -22.81
CA GLN A 22 30.71 7.36 -21.91
C GLN A 22 29.44 7.63 -22.67
N SER A 23 28.38 6.83 -22.41
CA SER A 23 27.06 7.07 -22.93
C SER A 23 26.55 8.43 -22.42
N VAL A 24 26.26 9.33 -23.35
CA VAL A 24 25.67 10.66 -23.09
C VAL A 24 24.22 10.70 -23.55
N ALA A 25 23.73 9.61 -24.15
CA ALA A 25 22.30 9.44 -24.35
C ALA A 25 21.64 9.65 -22.99
N ALA A 26 20.75 10.64 -22.90
CA ALA A 26 19.87 10.80 -21.74
C ALA A 26 19.31 9.42 -21.45
N SER A 27 19.61 8.89 -20.26
CA SER A 27 19.06 7.60 -19.85
C SER A 27 17.56 7.63 -20.19
N PRO A 28 16.98 6.58 -20.80
CA PRO A 28 15.54 6.54 -21.09
C PRO A 28 14.67 6.78 -19.84
N LEU A 29 15.28 6.85 -18.66
CA LEU A 29 14.71 7.23 -17.37
C LEU A 29 14.47 8.75 -17.20
N ALA A 30 15.03 9.62 -18.07
CA ALA A 30 14.84 11.07 -17.97
C ALA A 30 13.97 11.65 -19.11
N ALA A 31 13.77 10.91 -20.18
CA ALA A 31 12.93 11.34 -21.31
C ALA A 31 11.67 10.46 -21.37
N GLY A 32 10.81 10.61 -20.39
CA GLY A 32 9.54 9.91 -20.40
C GLY A 32 9.18 9.37 -19.02
N ALA A 33 9.08 10.22 -18.02
CA ALA A 33 7.97 10.06 -17.11
C ALA A 33 6.72 10.21 -18.01
N THR A 34 6.35 9.13 -18.71
CA THR A 34 5.00 9.03 -19.25
C THR A 34 4.10 9.41 -18.09
N PRO A 35 3.22 10.43 -18.25
CA PRO A 35 2.23 10.71 -17.21
C PRO A 35 1.63 9.35 -16.90
N PHE A 36 1.78 8.92 -15.65
CA PHE A 36 1.50 7.58 -15.14
C PHE A 36 0.19 7.13 -15.78
N ALA A 37 0.25 6.17 -16.71
CA ALA A 37 -0.96 5.67 -17.33
C ALA A 37 -1.86 5.23 -16.16
N PRO A 38 -3.07 5.81 -16.01
CA PRO A 38 -3.91 5.48 -14.87
C PRO A 38 -4.07 3.97 -14.84
N TRP A 39 -3.70 3.35 -13.70
CA TRP A 39 -3.88 1.92 -13.53
C TRP A 39 -5.35 1.57 -13.81
N VAL A 40 -5.59 0.70 -14.77
CA VAL A 40 -6.94 0.30 -15.17
C VAL A 40 -7.26 -1.03 -14.51
N PRO A 41 -8.34 -1.11 -13.72
CA PRO A 41 -8.76 -2.36 -13.09
C PRO A 41 -9.18 -3.39 -14.15
N ARG A 42 -8.93 -4.67 -13.86
CA ARG A 42 -9.45 -5.76 -14.68
C ARG A 42 -10.98 -5.76 -14.63
N PRO A 43 -11.66 -6.08 -15.74
CA PRO A 43 -13.12 -6.20 -15.72
C PRO A 43 -13.54 -7.40 -14.85
N GLY A 44 -14.71 -7.27 -14.17
CA GLY A 44 -15.28 -8.39 -13.39
C GLY A 44 -14.74 -8.57 -11.99
N ILE A 45 -14.05 -7.56 -11.41
CA ILE A 45 -13.62 -7.57 -10.00
C ILE A 45 -14.84 -7.71 -9.09
N ARG A 46 -14.81 -8.72 -8.22
CA ARG A 46 -15.76 -8.91 -7.13
C ARG A 46 -15.01 -9.04 -5.81
N ALA A 47 -15.60 -8.53 -4.74
CA ALA A 47 -15.03 -8.67 -3.41
C ALA A 47 -15.38 -10.02 -2.80
N GLU A 48 -14.36 -10.78 -2.41
CA GLU A 48 -14.50 -12.08 -1.71
C GLU A 48 -14.02 -11.98 -0.25
N GLY A 49 -14.56 -11.02 0.49
CA GLY A 49 -14.08 -10.64 1.81
C GLY A 49 -13.97 -11.77 2.81
N GLY A 50 -14.91 -12.72 2.81
CA GLY A 50 -14.88 -13.89 3.69
C GLY A 50 -13.68 -14.80 3.42
N ARG A 51 -13.36 -15.06 2.14
CA ARG A 51 -12.21 -15.86 1.72
C ARG A 51 -10.91 -15.18 2.10
N TRP A 52 -10.75 -13.89 1.79
CA TRP A 52 -9.54 -13.14 2.11
C TRP A 52 -9.25 -13.07 3.62
N ILE A 53 -10.29 -12.96 4.47
CA ILE A 53 -10.10 -13.01 5.92
C ILE A 53 -9.67 -14.40 6.36
N GLY A 54 -10.24 -15.48 5.81
CA GLY A 54 -9.81 -16.84 6.08
C GLY A 54 -8.35 -17.07 5.71
N GLU A 55 -7.95 -16.71 4.49
CA GLU A 55 -6.55 -16.79 4.03
C GLU A 55 -5.61 -15.91 4.87
N GLY A 56 -6.07 -14.73 5.29
CA GLY A 56 -5.33 -13.84 6.19
C GLY A 56 -5.08 -14.49 7.54
N PHE A 57 -6.07 -15.19 8.09
CA PHE A 57 -5.95 -15.93 9.34
C PHE A 57 -4.95 -17.08 9.22
N ASP A 58 -4.99 -17.82 8.11
CA ASP A 58 -4.04 -18.91 7.84
C ASP A 58 -2.62 -18.41 7.66
N LEU A 59 -2.45 -17.24 7.03
CA LEU A 59 -1.14 -16.60 6.88
C LEU A 59 -0.57 -16.17 8.24
N VAL A 60 -1.37 -15.52 9.08
CA VAL A 60 -0.96 -15.06 10.42
C VAL A 60 -0.64 -16.25 11.34
N LYS A 61 -1.40 -17.33 11.28
CA LYS A 61 -1.12 -18.55 12.07
C LYS A 61 0.26 -19.16 11.81
N LYS A 62 0.74 -19.09 10.56
CA LYS A 62 2.03 -19.67 10.18
C LYS A 62 3.22 -18.99 10.86
N ASP A 63 3.07 -17.73 11.25
CA ASP A 63 4.13 -16.94 11.87
C ASP A 63 3.57 -15.99 12.95
N LEU A 64 2.78 -16.58 13.84
CA LEU A 64 2.02 -15.84 14.86
C LEU A 64 2.90 -14.95 15.73
N GLY A 65 4.11 -15.40 16.09
CA GLY A 65 5.03 -14.65 16.95
C GLY A 65 5.46 -13.31 16.33
N ASN A 66 5.87 -13.32 15.06
CA ASN A 66 6.27 -12.10 14.37
C ASN A 66 5.09 -11.16 14.14
N TYR A 67 3.90 -11.71 13.83
CA TYR A 67 2.70 -10.91 13.65
C TYR A 67 2.21 -10.27 14.96
N ILE A 68 2.31 -10.97 16.11
CA ILE A 68 2.00 -10.41 17.42
C ILE A 68 2.99 -9.28 17.76
N LEU A 69 4.29 -9.51 17.54
CA LEU A 69 5.33 -8.52 17.84
C LEU A 69 5.11 -7.24 17.02
N ILE A 70 4.89 -7.37 15.70
CA ILE A 70 4.69 -6.21 14.84
C ILE A 70 3.37 -5.48 15.16
N SER A 71 2.33 -6.22 15.55
CA SER A 71 1.05 -5.64 15.96
C SER A 71 1.16 -4.90 17.28
N LEU A 72 1.96 -5.39 18.21
CA LEU A 72 2.23 -4.71 19.48
C LEU A 72 2.94 -3.39 19.24
N ILE A 73 3.99 -3.38 18.41
CA ILE A 73 4.73 -2.17 18.03
C ILE A 73 3.80 -1.20 17.29
N PHE A 74 3.03 -1.70 16.33
CA PHE A 74 2.04 -0.91 15.60
C PHE A 74 1.03 -0.27 16.56
N PHE A 75 0.45 -1.03 17.47
CA PHE A 75 -0.53 -0.53 18.44
C PHE A 75 0.06 0.56 19.36
N LEU A 76 1.28 0.36 19.83
CA LEU A 76 1.97 1.31 20.70
C LEU A 76 2.25 2.64 19.99
N LEU A 77 2.67 2.58 18.72
CA LEU A 77 3.04 3.76 17.94
C LEU A 77 1.83 4.41 17.23
N ASN A 78 0.73 3.67 17.03
CA ASN A 78 -0.44 4.16 16.30
C ASN A 78 -1.19 5.31 17.01
N GLY A 79 -0.85 5.61 18.25
CA GLY A 79 -1.37 6.77 18.99
C GLY A 79 -0.93 8.13 18.45
N VAL A 80 0.05 8.18 17.53
CA VAL A 80 0.53 9.41 16.89
C VAL A 80 -0.03 9.55 15.48
N PRO A 81 -1.02 10.43 15.25
CA PRO A 81 -1.72 10.53 13.95
C PRO A 81 -0.81 10.80 12.76
N LEU A 82 0.28 11.57 12.96
CA LEU A 82 1.20 11.96 11.87
C LEU A 82 1.98 10.79 11.28
N ILE A 83 2.28 9.77 12.07
CA ILE A 83 3.07 8.59 11.62
C ILE A 83 2.19 7.41 11.23
N GLN A 84 0.88 7.50 11.49
CA GLN A 84 -0.07 6.41 11.25
C GLN A 84 -0.02 5.88 9.81
N GLY A 85 0.02 6.77 8.81
CA GLY A 85 0.09 6.38 7.40
C GLY A 85 1.34 5.58 7.07
N ALA A 86 2.50 6.01 7.58
CA ALA A 86 3.76 5.30 7.39
C ALA A 86 3.76 3.93 8.08
N LEU A 87 3.18 3.83 9.28
CA LEU A 87 3.05 2.55 9.99
C LEU A 87 2.13 1.57 9.26
N ILE A 88 1.00 2.06 8.72
CA ILE A 88 0.10 1.24 7.88
C ILE A 88 0.83 0.73 6.65
N ALA A 89 1.56 1.61 5.95
CA ALA A 89 2.36 1.25 4.79
C ALA A 89 3.43 0.19 5.14
N GLY A 90 4.15 0.38 6.25
CA GLY A 90 5.14 -0.57 6.76
C GLY A 90 4.54 -1.93 7.11
N PHE A 91 3.36 -1.97 7.70
CA PHE A 91 2.66 -3.21 7.99
C PHE A 91 2.29 -3.97 6.70
N HIS A 92 1.86 -3.25 5.67
CA HIS A 92 1.62 -3.85 4.36
C HIS A 92 2.92 -4.36 3.71
N ILE A 93 4.06 -3.64 3.84
CA ILE A 93 5.38 -4.09 3.37
C ILE A 93 5.75 -5.43 4.01
N PHE A 94 5.64 -5.54 5.33
CA PHE A 94 5.88 -6.78 6.06
C PHE A 94 5.00 -7.92 5.53
N THR A 95 3.71 -7.68 5.39
CA THR A 95 2.75 -8.69 4.91
C THR A 95 3.00 -9.08 3.45
N MET A 96 3.36 -8.12 2.59
CA MET A 96 3.74 -8.39 1.20
C MET A 96 4.95 -9.34 1.11
N LYS A 97 5.99 -9.10 1.93
CA LYS A 97 7.17 -9.99 2.00
C LYS A 97 6.79 -11.40 2.41
N LYS A 98 5.94 -11.54 3.43
CA LYS A 98 5.44 -12.87 3.87
C LYS A 98 4.67 -13.58 2.76
N LEU A 99 3.79 -12.87 2.03
CA LEU A 99 3.04 -13.44 0.90
C LEU A 99 3.92 -13.87 -0.29
N MET A 100 5.12 -13.33 -0.38
CA MET A 100 6.11 -13.68 -1.42
C MET A 100 7.14 -14.71 -0.94
N GLY A 101 6.96 -15.27 0.27
CA GLY A 101 7.88 -16.26 0.84
C GLY A 101 9.26 -15.69 1.19
N ARG A 102 9.38 -14.36 1.38
CA ARG A 102 10.63 -13.70 1.76
C ARG A 102 10.72 -13.56 3.28
N ASN A 103 11.97 -13.45 3.77
CA ASN A 103 12.18 -13.09 5.17
C ASN A 103 11.64 -11.70 5.43
N ALA A 104 10.66 -11.62 6.31
CA ALA A 104 10.08 -10.36 6.78
C ALA A 104 10.39 -10.22 8.27
N GLU A 105 11.00 -9.09 8.60
CA GLU A 105 11.45 -8.76 9.95
C GLU A 105 10.60 -7.61 10.52
N PHE A 106 10.58 -7.48 11.86
CA PHE A 106 9.85 -6.38 12.51
C PHE A 106 10.33 -4.99 12.02
N GLY A 107 11.61 -4.88 11.62
CA GLY A 107 12.19 -3.65 11.03
C GLY A 107 11.52 -3.20 9.74
N ASP A 108 10.85 -4.09 9.02
CA ASP A 108 10.13 -3.75 7.79
C ASP A 108 8.94 -2.82 8.05
N LEU A 109 8.39 -2.78 9.28
CA LEU A 109 7.39 -1.81 9.70
C LEU A 109 7.88 -0.37 9.48
N PHE A 110 9.15 -0.12 9.79
CA PHE A 110 9.75 1.21 9.67
C PHE A 110 10.11 1.58 8.22
N LYS A 111 10.16 0.63 7.31
CA LYS A 111 10.35 0.92 5.87
C LYS A 111 9.19 1.71 5.26
N GLY A 112 8.01 1.70 5.89
CA GLY A 112 6.91 2.58 5.52
C GLY A 112 7.26 4.08 5.61
N PHE A 113 8.24 4.45 6.44
CA PHE A 113 8.73 5.84 6.54
C PHE A 113 9.45 6.31 5.28
N ASN A 114 9.91 5.43 4.40
CA ASN A 114 10.45 5.80 3.09
C ASN A 114 9.38 6.44 2.19
N PHE A 115 8.10 6.21 2.53
CA PHE A 115 6.93 6.77 1.85
C PHE A 115 6.17 7.77 2.75
N PHE A 116 6.88 8.43 3.68
CA PHE A 116 6.26 9.24 4.74
C PHE A 116 5.36 10.34 4.16
N VAL A 117 5.87 11.16 3.23
CA VAL A 117 5.10 12.29 2.69
C VAL A 117 3.82 11.84 1.97
N PRO A 118 3.87 10.93 0.96
CA PRO A 118 2.66 10.51 0.28
C PRO A 118 1.68 9.78 1.20
N THR A 119 2.15 9.00 2.18
CA THR A 119 1.26 8.30 3.14
C THR A 119 0.64 9.25 4.15
N LEU A 120 1.36 10.29 4.59
CA LEU A 120 0.84 11.32 5.48
C LEU A 120 -0.29 12.10 4.80
N VAL A 121 -0.05 12.60 3.57
CA VAL A 121 -1.05 13.36 2.83
C VAL A 121 -2.27 12.49 2.52
N ALA A 122 -2.05 11.24 2.09
CA ALA A 122 -3.13 10.29 1.88
C ALA A 122 -3.96 10.06 3.16
N SER A 123 -3.31 9.87 4.31
CA SER A 123 -4.00 9.68 5.61
C SER A 123 -4.89 10.86 5.96
N LEU A 124 -4.38 12.08 5.80
CA LEU A 124 -5.14 13.30 6.08
C LEU A 124 -6.36 13.41 5.17
N LEU A 125 -6.18 13.23 3.86
CA LEU A 125 -7.27 13.32 2.89
C LEU A 125 -8.32 12.22 3.11
N ILE A 126 -7.88 10.98 3.31
CA ILE A 126 -8.79 9.85 3.60
C ILE A 126 -9.56 10.13 4.89
N GLY A 127 -8.89 10.64 5.93
CA GLY A 127 -9.52 11.01 7.18
C GLY A 127 -10.59 12.09 6.99
N ILE A 128 -10.27 13.16 6.27
CA ILE A 128 -11.21 14.26 5.98
C ILE A 128 -12.42 13.75 5.18
N PHE A 129 -12.20 12.97 4.12
CA PHE A 129 -13.28 12.47 3.28
C PHE A 129 -14.17 11.46 4.02
N THR A 130 -13.56 10.58 4.81
CA THR A 130 -14.30 9.61 5.63
C THR A 130 -15.10 10.32 6.72
N PHE A 131 -14.52 11.31 7.39
CA PHE A 131 -15.19 12.11 8.39
C PHE A 131 -16.37 12.89 7.79
N ALA A 132 -16.16 13.57 6.67
CA ALA A 132 -17.23 14.29 5.96
C ALA A 132 -18.36 13.33 5.52
N GLY A 133 -17.99 12.17 4.97
CA GLY A 133 -18.96 11.13 4.61
C GLY A 133 -19.76 10.62 5.82
N THR A 134 -19.09 10.41 6.95
CA THR A 134 -19.74 9.95 8.20
C THR A 134 -20.64 11.02 8.81
N LEU A 135 -20.28 12.29 8.68
CA LEU A 135 -21.10 13.42 9.16
C LEU A 135 -22.43 13.51 8.38
N LEU A 136 -22.39 13.22 7.07
CA LEU A 136 -23.61 13.14 6.25
C LEU A 136 -24.46 11.94 6.64
N CYS A 137 -23.86 10.77 6.78
CA CYS A 137 -24.48 9.53 7.24
C CYS A 137 -23.38 8.47 7.46
N ILE A 138 -23.62 7.49 8.33
CA ILE A 138 -22.65 6.42 8.61
C ILE A 138 -22.33 5.60 7.34
N ILE A 139 -23.37 5.30 6.53
CA ILE A 139 -23.22 4.47 5.32
C ILE A 139 -22.29 5.13 4.28
N PRO A 140 -22.45 6.40 3.86
CA PRO A 140 -21.50 7.05 2.97
C PRO A 140 -20.08 7.08 3.52
N GLY A 141 -19.90 7.30 4.82
CA GLY A 141 -18.58 7.25 5.45
C GLY A 141 -17.91 5.89 5.30
N LEU A 142 -18.63 4.80 5.47
CA LEU A 142 -18.13 3.44 5.27
C LEU A 142 -17.74 3.17 3.82
N VAL A 143 -18.55 3.63 2.86
CA VAL A 143 -18.23 3.49 1.43
C VAL A 143 -16.96 4.25 1.09
N VAL A 144 -16.81 5.49 1.56
CA VAL A 144 -15.59 6.29 1.36
C VAL A 144 -14.36 5.60 1.98
N ALA A 145 -14.49 5.06 3.19
CA ALA A 145 -13.41 4.31 3.83
C ALA A 145 -13.02 3.05 3.01
N ALA A 146 -14.00 2.37 2.41
CA ALA A 146 -13.75 1.23 1.54
C ALA A 146 -13.05 1.65 0.24
N MET A 147 -13.47 2.78 -0.38
CA MET A 147 -12.89 3.30 -1.63
C MET A 147 -11.37 3.50 -1.54
N TYR A 148 -10.85 3.94 -0.40
CA TYR A 148 -9.44 4.28 -0.22
C TYR A 148 -8.64 3.21 0.53
N LYS A 149 -9.20 2.01 0.70
CA LYS A 149 -8.56 0.95 1.49
C LYS A 149 -7.24 0.46 0.93
N PHE A 150 -7.08 0.47 -0.40
CA PHE A 150 -5.88 0.00 -1.08
C PHE A 150 -4.85 1.11 -1.35
N THR A 151 -5.13 2.36 -0.98
CA THR A 151 -4.26 3.51 -1.28
C THR A 151 -2.82 3.31 -0.83
N TYR A 152 -2.61 2.85 0.41
CA TYR A 152 -1.25 2.62 0.95
C TYR A 152 -0.49 1.54 0.18
N LEU A 153 -1.18 0.51 -0.29
CA LEU A 153 -0.60 -0.56 -1.11
C LEU A 153 -0.17 -0.04 -2.48
N PHE A 154 -0.96 0.84 -3.11
CA PHE A 154 -0.56 1.49 -4.36
C PHE A 154 0.64 2.43 -4.18
N ILE A 155 0.71 3.17 -3.06
CA ILE A 155 1.87 4.03 -2.74
C ILE A 155 3.13 3.18 -2.61
N VAL A 156 3.07 2.07 -1.88
CA VAL A 156 4.22 1.19 -1.61
C VAL A 156 4.60 0.37 -2.83
N ASP A 157 3.65 -0.35 -3.44
CA ASP A 157 3.89 -1.32 -4.49
C ASP A 157 4.19 -0.66 -5.84
N LYS A 158 3.39 0.34 -6.22
CA LYS A 158 3.55 1.04 -7.50
C LYS A 158 4.34 2.33 -7.39
N ARG A 159 4.84 2.69 -6.19
CA ARG A 159 5.55 3.96 -5.89
C ARG A 159 4.79 5.18 -6.41
N MET A 160 3.47 5.13 -6.32
CA MET A 160 2.60 6.23 -6.71
C MET A 160 2.61 7.33 -5.66
N ASP A 161 2.42 8.57 -6.11
CA ASP A 161 2.10 9.67 -5.19
C ASP A 161 0.68 9.48 -4.62
N PHE A 162 0.34 10.24 -3.57
CA PHE A 162 -0.91 10.11 -2.81
C PHE A 162 -2.16 10.17 -3.70
N TRP A 163 -2.24 11.14 -4.62
CA TRP A 163 -3.44 11.36 -5.43
C TRP A 163 -3.69 10.25 -6.48
N PRO A 164 -2.71 9.87 -7.32
CA PRO A 164 -2.86 8.72 -8.22
C PRO A 164 -3.17 7.41 -7.49
N ALA A 165 -2.58 7.19 -6.31
CA ALA A 165 -2.85 6.00 -5.49
C ALA A 165 -4.29 5.96 -4.98
N MET A 166 -4.83 7.10 -4.55
CA MET A 166 -6.23 7.24 -4.15
C MET A 166 -7.19 6.97 -5.32
N GLN A 167 -6.89 7.52 -6.51
CA GLN A 167 -7.67 7.27 -7.71
C GLN A 167 -7.63 5.80 -8.13
N ALA A 168 -6.45 5.15 -8.06
CA ALA A 168 -6.30 3.74 -8.37
C ALA A 168 -7.08 2.86 -7.38
N SER A 169 -7.02 3.16 -6.08
CA SER A 169 -7.82 2.46 -5.06
C SER A 169 -9.32 2.58 -5.32
N HIS A 170 -9.80 3.79 -5.62
CA HIS A 170 -11.19 4.01 -6.02
C HIS A 170 -11.56 3.24 -7.29
N ALA A 171 -10.67 3.20 -8.30
CA ALA A 171 -10.91 2.47 -9.54
C ALA A 171 -11.08 0.96 -9.33
N VAL A 172 -10.40 0.37 -8.33
CA VAL A 172 -10.63 -1.03 -7.92
C VAL A 172 -12.02 -1.20 -7.31
N VAL A 173 -12.34 -0.37 -6.31
CA VAL A 173 -13.53 -0.53 -5.48
C VAL A 173 -14.82 -0.19 -6.23
N LYS A 174 -14.78 0.74 -7.21
CA LYS A 174 -15.96 1.15 -7.97
C LYS A 174 -16.66 0.01 -8.74
N ASN A 175 -15.95 -1.10 -9.00
CA ASN A 175 -16.52 -2.25 -9.69
C ASN A 175 -17.50 -3.05 -8.81
N ASP A 176 -17.35 -2.96 -7.48
CA ASP A 176 -18.20 -3.64 -6.50
C ASP A 176 -18.20 -2.91 -5.16
N TYR A 177 -18.79 -1.72 -5.13
CA TYR A 177 -18.88 -0.93 -3.88
C TYR A 177 -19.52 -1.71 -2.73
N PHE A 178 -20.57 -2.48 -3.03
CA PHE A 178 -21.28 -3.23 -2.00
C PHE A 178 -20.38 -4.32 -1.40
N GLY A 179 -19.73 -5.11 -2.23
CA GLY A 179 -18.86 -6.19 -1.76
C GLY A 179 -17.66 -5.67 -0.97
N PHE A 180 -17.01 -4.58 -1.42
CA PHE A 180 -15.89 -3.99 -0.68
C PHE A 180 -16.33 -3.31 0.62
N THR A 181 -17.52 -2.71 0.67
CA THR A 181 -18.07 -2.18 1.92
C THR A 181 -18.40 -3.30 2.89
N MET A 182 -18.97 -4.43 2.41
CA MET A 182 -19.18 -5.63 3.22
C MET A 182 -17.88 -6.22 3.74
N PHE A 183 -16.83 -6.25 2.92
CA PHE A 183 -15.50 -6.66 3.35
C PHE A 183 -14.96 -5.78 4.49
N LEU A 184 -15.15 -4.45 4.37
CA LEU A 184 -14.75 -3.52 5.45
C LEU A 184 -15.54 -3.77 6.74
N ILE A 185 -16.86 -3.99 6.63
CA ILE A 185 -17.72 -4.30 7.79
C ILE A 185 -17.27 -5.62 8.43
N LEU A 186 -17.00 -6.65 7.63
CA LEU A 186 -16.52 -7.94 8.11
C LEU A 186 -15.17 -7.80 8.82
N ALA A 187 -14.22 -7.03 8.26
CA ALA A 187 -12.95 -6.73 8.89
C ALA A 187 -13.14 -5.98 10.22
N PHE A 188 -14.10 -5.04 10.27
CA PHE A 188 -14.46 -4.36 11.51
C PHE A 188 -15.01 -5.33 12.57
N LEU A 189 -15.92 -6.24 12.18
CA LEU A 189 -16.48 -7.23 13.10
C LEU A 189 -15.42 -8.19 13.64
N VAL A 190 -14.46 -8.59 12.82
CA VAL A 190 -13.31 -9.41 13.27
C VAL A 190 -12.49 -8.67 14.31
N ASN A 191 -12.22 -7.37 14.10
CA ASN A 191 -11.48 -6.57 15.10
C ASN A 191 -12.33 -6.28 16.35
N LEU A 192 -13.64 -6.10 16.21
CA LEU A 192 -14.56 -5.97 17.35
C LEU A 192 -14.55 -7.23 18.21
N LEU A 193 -14.57 -8.41 17.58
CA LEU A 193 -14.43 -9.68 18.30
C LEU A 193 -13.09 -9.76 19.02
N GLY A 194 -11.98 -9.35 18.37
CA GLY A 194 -10.67 -9.26 19.01
C GLY A 194 -10.64 -8.32 20.21
N PHE A 195 -11.35 -7.20 20.14
CA PHE A 195 -11.48 -6.24 21.25
C PHE A 195 -12.23 -6.86 22.43
N VAL A 196 -13.33 -7.56 22.19
CA VAL A 196 -14.10 -8.27 23.23
C VAL A 196 -13.25 -9.35 23.92
N CYS A 197 -12.31 -9.98 23.21
CA CYS A 197 -11.33 -10.93 23.77
C CYS A 197 -10.18 -10.22 24.49
N CYS A 198 -10.48 -9.19 25.31
CA CYS A 198 -9.54 -8.50 26.22
C CYS A 198 -8.32 -7.85 25.54
N ILE A 199 -8.52 -7.07 24.49
CA ILE A 199 -7.46 -6.31 23.79
C ILE A 199 -6.37 -7.21 23.19
N VAL A 200 -5.99 -8.30 23.89
CA VAL A 200 -5.01 -9.29 23.39
C VAL A 200 -5.48 -9.89 22.05
N GLY A 201 -6.79 -10.06 21.87
CA GLY A 201 -7.36 -10.48 20.61
C GLY A 201 -7.04 -9.54 19.45
N LEU A 202 -6.90 -8.23 19.70
CA LEU A 202 -6.53 -7.26 18.68
C LEU A 202 -5.12 -7.51 18.10
N LEU A 203 -4.19 -8.04 18.91
CA LEU A 203 -2.84 -8.38 18.44
C LEU A 203 -2.86 -9.49 17.38
N VAL A 204 -3.96 -10.25 17.29
CA VAL A 204 -4.17 -11.28 16.26
C VAL A 204 -5.09 -10.78 15.16
N THR A 205 -6.19 -10.08 15.50
CA THR A 205 -7.19 -9.68 14.50
C THR A 205 -6.73 -8.51 13.62
N ILE A 206 -5.91 -7.59 14.15
CA ILE A 206 -5.30 -6.53 13.34
C ILE A 206 -4.44 -7.11 12.22
N PRO A 207 -3.44 -7.98 12.48
CA PRO A 207 -2.66 -8.56 11.40
C PRO A 207 -3.50 -9.40 10.42
N VAL A 208 -4.54 -10.09 10.89
CA VAL A 208 -5.46 -10.81 10.01
C VAL A 208 -6.14 -9.85 9.03
N THR A 209 -6.59 -8.69 9.50
CA THR A 209 -7.21 -7.66 8.66
C THR A 209 -6.20 -7.08 7.64
N PHE A 210 -4.97 -6.78 8.07
CA PHE A 210 -3.91 -6.32 7.16
C PHE A 210 -3.54 -7.39 6.13
N ALA A 211 -3.44 -8.65 6.55
CA ALA A 211 -3.18 -9.78 5.67
C ALA A 211 -4.30 -9.92 4.63
N ALA A 212 -5.57 -9.89 5.05
CA ALA A 212 -6.72 -9.98 4.15
C ALA A 212 -6.72 -8.87 3.08
N ILE A 213 -6.44 -7.61 3.48
CA ILE A 213 -6.35 -6.47 2.55
C ILE A 213 -5.20 -6.66 1.56
N THR A 214 -4.04 -7.13 2.03
CA THR A 214 -2.86 -7.35 1.17
C THR A 214 -3.06 -8.53 0.22
N ILE A 215 -3.74 -9.59 0.65
CA ILE A 215 -4.15 -10.73 -0.19
C ILE A 215 -5.13 -10.26 -1.27
N ALA A 216 -6.15 -9.50 -0.90
CA ALA A 216 -7.10 -8.90 -1.83
C ALA A 216 -6.37 -8.07 -2.90
N TYR A 217 -5.44 -7.21 -2.48
CA TYR A 217 -4.64 -6.41 -3.39
C TYR A 217 -3.79 -7.27 -4.34
N LYS A 218 -3.12 -8.30 -3.82
CA LYS A 218 -2.33 -9.25 -4.62
C LYS A 218 -3.17 -9.89 -5.72
N GLU A 219 -4.39 -10.28 -5.38
CA GLU A 219 -5.29 -10.96 -6.31
C GLU A 219 -5.86 -10.00 -7.37
N LEU A 220 -6.28 -8.81 -6.94
CA LEU A 220 -6.97 -7.84 -7.80
C LEU A 220 -6.01 -7.03 -8.70
N VAL A 221 -4.85 -6.69 -8.16
CA VAL A 221 -3.88 -5.77 -8.79
C VAL A 221 -2.61 -6.51 -9.20
N GLY A 222 -2.12 -7.40 -8.36
CA GLY A 222 -0.82 -8.05 -8.48
C GLY A 222 0.31 -7.19 -7.93
N PHE A 223 1.37 -7.84 -7.41
CA PHE A 223 2.56 -7.14 -6.92
C PHE A 223 3.50 -6.80 -8.07
N GLU A 224 4.16 -5.63 -7.98
CA GLU A 224 5.23 -5.25 -8.90
C GLU A 224 6.55 -5.92 -8.48
N PRO A 225 7.16 -6.79 -9.33
CA PRO A 225 8.38 -7.52 -8.95
C PRO A 225 9.53 -6.60 -8.55
N ARG A 226 9.69 -5.46 -9.24
CA ARG A 226 10.76 -4.48 -9.01
C ARG A 226 10.69 -3.82 -7.63
N THR A 227 9.49 -3.58 -7.12
CA THR A 227 9.29 -2.93 -5.83
C THR A 227 9.66 -3.85 -4.71
N VAL A 228 9.33 -5.12 -4.87
CA VAL A 228 9.60 -6.16 -3.89
C VAL A 228 11.09 -6.42 -3.72
N ASP A 229 11.85 -6.35 -4.81
CA ASP A 229 13.30 -6.55 -4.78
C ASP A 229 14.03 -5.36 -4.13
N ALA A 230 13.38 -4.19 -4.07
CA ALA A 230 13.90 -2.95 -3.50
C ALA A 230 13.43 -2.68 -2.05
N LEU A 231 12.57 -3.52 -1.47
CA LEU A 231 12.06 -3.46 -0.09
C LEU A 231 12.78 -4.46 0.80
#